data_29d370a326b7be0361ac42744541a9e6
#
_entry.id   29d370a326b7be0361ac42744541a9e6
#
_cell.length_a   1.000
_cell.length_b   1.000
_cell.length_c   1.000
_cell.angle_alpha   90.00
_cell.angle_beta   90.00
_cell.angle_gamma   90.00
#
_symmetry.space_group_name_H-M   'P 1'
#
loop_
_entity.id
_entity.type
_entity.pdbx_description
1 polymer ?
#
loop_
_entity_poly.entity_id
_entity_poly.type
_entity_poly.pdbx_seq_one_letter_code
_entity_poly.pdbx_strand_id
1 'polypeptide(L)'
;MTHSPPRVVTGIPELDAVLHGGLLRDRIHLVEGRPGTGKTTLGLRYLVKGAEAGDAGLYLSLSEAEDELRATAANHDWPLDGVEIAEMIPLPAQPAPQSILLPTDSELAELVNRIADRVEQARAARVVIDSMVEIRLLARDSAHYRRQIIALRERLSRIGATVLLLDDITSDGREYELQSAVHGVISLEYLERSFGAARRRLHVVKMRGGSFQSGWHDYKILPGEILVFPSLIAQEHQRPPQRHDIVSGIETLDELAGGPLVAGSSTMVLGPSGVGKTTLALQYALSAVKSGLKVAYFNFDESESTLRSRLVADMGDGPVNDLDTGDSGAAAEPDERRRFFLRRVNPSRISPGEFIWNVRRMVEDHDVKLVIIDSINSYLDVIRQEKSLLPQMNELFSYLSNMSVSSIVVGAHSQTLDTSKEPDAVSIITDNIFSLRYYERDHVVCKALCVLKKRQGPHVHEIRELELTDDGIRIGARVSSQDDDIGVAALGA
;
A
#
# COMPACT_ATOMS: atom_id res chain seq x y z
N MET A 1 -9.32 -0.77 -34.87
CA MET A 1 -8.18 -0.50 -33.97
C MET A 1 -8.49 0.80 -33.26
N THR A 2 -8.92 0.74 -32.03
CA THR A 2 -9.18 1.93 -31.21
C THR A 2 -7.81 2.50 -30.81
N HIS A 3 -7.40 3.60 -31.45
CA HIS A 3 -6.20 4.31 -31.04
C HIS A 3 -6.40 4.81 -29.61
N SER A 4 -5.68 4.21 -28.66
CA SER A 4 -5.59 4.78 -27.32
C SER A 4 -5.01 6.19 -27.42
N PRO A 5 -5.61 7.20 -26.75
CA PRO A 5 -5.10 8.57 -26.82
C PRO A 5 -3.66 8.62 -26.27
N PRO A 6 -2.80 9.49 -26.85
CA PRO A 6 -1.43 9.62 -26.40
C PRO A 6 -1.36 10.05 -24.94
N ARG A 7 -0.37 9.52 -24.20
CA ARG A 7 -0.19 9.76 -22.77
C ARG A 7 1.17 10.36 -22.45
N VAL A 8 1.25 11.00 -21.30
CA VAL A 8 2.43 11.65 -20.77
C VAL A 8 2.69 11.07 -19.38
N VAL A 9 3.88 10.52 -19.19
CA VAL A 9 4.28 9.95 -17.89
C VAL A 9 4.41 11.01 -16.81
N THR A 10 3.99 10.68 -15.59
CA THR A 10 4.05 11.60 -14.45
C THR A 10 5.44 11.65 -13.81
N GLY A 11 6.28 10.65 -14.06
CA GLY A 11 7.55 10.44 -13.38
C GLY A 11 7.41 9.62 -12.08
N ILE A 12 6.23 9.09 -11.85
CA ILE A 12 5.91 8.18 -10.74
C ILE A 12 5.37 6.89 -11.39
N PRO A 13 6.22 5.85 -11.55
CA PRO A 13 5.89 4.67 -12.35
C PRO A 13 4.59 3.98 -11.94
N GLU A 14 4.35 3.87 -10.64
CA GLU A 14 3.15 3.23 -10.11
C GLU A 14 1.89 4.09 -10.33
N LEU A 15 2.00 5.43 -10.28
CA LEU A 15 0.91 6.32 -10.67
C LEU A 15 0.63 6.22 -12.17
N ASP A 16 1.67 6.10 -12.98
CA ASP A 16 1.51 5.87 -14.42
C ASP A 16 0.82 4.54 -14.69
N ALA A 17 1.09 3.49 -13.90
CA ALA A 17 0.36 2.23 -13.97
C ALA A 17 -1.12 2.39 -13.59
N VAL A 18 -1.44 3.09 -12.49
CA VAL A 18 -2.82 3.43 -12.09
C VAL A 18 -3.55 4.20 -13.19
N LEU A 19 -2.83 5.08 -13.89
CA LEU A 19 -3.34 5.87 -15.02
C LEU A 19 -3.26 5.14 -16.37
N HIS A 20 -2.91 3.85 -16.40
CA HIS A 20 -2.74 3.02 -17.59
C HIS A 20 -1.80 3.65 -18.63
N GLY A 21 -0.67 4.20 -18.16
CA GLY A 21 0.41 4.77 -18.98
C GLY A 21 0.60 6.29 -18.82
N GLY A 22 -0.03 6.92 -17.82
CA GLY A 22 0.14 8.33 -17.49
C GLY A 22 -1.05 9.21 -17.83
N LEU A 23 -0.85 10.52 -17.77
CA LEU A 23 -1.86 11.54 -18.07
C LEU A 23 -2.17 11.61 -19.57
N LEU A 24 -3.40 11.97 -19.92
CA LEU A 24 -3.74 12.21 -21.32
C LEU A 24 -3.01 13.46 -21.84
N ARG A 25 -2.31 13.32 -22.98
CA ARG A 25 -1.56 14.41 -23.62
C ARG A 25 -2.50 15.52 -24.11
N ASP A 26 -2.02 16.76 -24.08
CA ASP A 26 -2.73 17.96 -24.53
C ASP A 26 -4.08 18.16 -23.83
N ARG A 27 -4.13 17.77 -22.55
CA ARG A 27 -5.31 17.86 -21.70
C ARG A 27 -4.97 18.55 -20.39
N ILE A 28 -6.03 19.03 -19.73
CA ILE A 28 -5.92 19.67 -18.43
C ILE A 28 -6.37 18.70 -17.35
N HIS A 29 -5.52 18.48 -16.38
CA HIS A 29 -5.73 17.62 -15.24
C HIS A 29 -5.69 18.44 -13.97
N LEU A 30 -6.49 18.05 -12.99
CA LEU A 30 -6.53 18.62 -11.65
C LEU A 30 -5.90 17.64 -10.67
N VAL A 31 -5.03 18.15 -9.83
CA VAL A 31 -4.58 17.48 -8.61
C VAL A 31 -5.07 18.29 -7.43
N GLU A 32 -5.99 17.74 -6.66
CA GLU A 32 -6.61 18.42 -5.53
C GLU A 32 -6.30 17.71 -4.21
N GLY A 33 -6.28 18.44 -3.11
CA GLY A 33 -6.07 17.87 -1.77
C GLY A 33 -5.82 18.94 -0.73
N ARG A 34 -5.88 18.55 0.54
CA ARG A 34 -5.55 19.46 1.65
C ARG A 34 -4.06 19.85 1.63
N PRO A 35 -3.67 20.94 2.30
CA PRO A 35 -2.25 21.26 2.52
C PRO A 35 -1.48 20.08 3.13
N GLY A 36 -0.22 19.90 2.71
CA GLY A 36 0.63 18.78 3.18
C GLY A 36 0.40 17.43 2.49
N THR A 37 -0.51 17.34 1.52
CA THR A 37 -0.68 16.12 0.71
C THR A 37 0.42 15.90 -0.32
N GLY A 38 1.23 16.93 -0.67
CA GLY A 38 2.34 16.81 -1.61
C GLY A 38 1.97 17.12 -3.07
N LYS A 39 0.98 17.99 -3.30
CA LYS A 39 0.60 18.48 -4.64
C LYS A 39 1.77 19.13 -5.36
N THR A 40 2.42 20.11 -4.72
CA THR A 40 3.61 20.82 -5.22
C THR A 40 4.73 19.84 -5.56
N THR A 41 5.01 18.86 -4.69
CA THR A 41 6.02 17.81 -4.93
C THR A 41 5.68 16.97 -6.16
N LEU A 42 4.41 16.58 -6.32
CA LEU A 42 3.93 15.82 -7.50
C LEU A 42 4.07 16.68 -8.76
N GLY A 43 3.71 17.96 -8.70
CA GLY A 43 3.85 18.91 -9.81
C GLY A 43 5.30 19.08 -10.27
N LEU A 44 6.23 19.24 -9.32
CA LEU A 44 7.66 19.33 -9.59
C LEU A 44 8.18 18.02 -10.24
N ARG A 45 7.84 16.85 -9.68
CA ARG A 45 8.26 15.56 -10.24
C ARG A 45 7.77 15.37 -11.68
N TYR A 46 6.53 15.78 -11.98
CA TYR A 46 5.96 15.75 -13.32
C TYR A 46 6.76 16.59 -14.33
N LEU A 47 7.19 17.79 -13.94
CA LEU A 47 7.99 18.67 -14.80
C LEU A 47 9.42 18.16 -14.98
N VAL A 48 10.07 17.72 -13.91
CA VAL A 48 11.41 17.12 -13.95
C VAL A 48 11.42 15.92 -14.88
N LYS A 49 10.41 15.04 -14.80
CA LYS A 49 10.29 13.90 -15.72
C LYS A 49 10.11 14.33 -17.18
N GLY A 50 9.44 15.44 -17.40
CA GLY A 50 9.33 16.03 -18.72
C GLY A 50 10.68 16.50 -19.27
N ALA A 51 11.43 17.25 -18.45
CA ALA A 51 12.75 17.73 -18.80
C ALA A 51 13.73 16.59 -19.12
N GLU A 52 13.71 15.50 -18.33
CA GLU A 52 14.45 14.25 -18.62
C GLU A 52 14.11 13.66 -20.00
N ALA A 53 12.89 13.85 -20.47
CA ALA A 53 12.41 13.39 -21.79
C ALA A 53 12.58 14.42 -22.91
N GLY A 54 13.12 15.61 -22.62
CA GLY A 54 13.28 16.71 -23.57
C GLY A 54 12.03 17.58 -23.76
N ASP A 55 10.99 17.42 -22.94
CA ASP A 55 9.81 18.29 -22.93
C ASP A 55 10.13 19.58 -22.14
N ALA A 56 9.89 20.75 -22.73
CA ALA A 56 10.01 22.01 -22.01
C ALA A 56 8.94 22.09 -20.89
N GLY A 57 9.37 22.36 -19.65
CA GLY A 57 8.52 22.46 -18.47
C GLY A 57 8.32 23.90 -18.01
N LEU A 58 7.09 24.25 -17.58
CA LEU A 58 6.78 25.54 -16.99
C LEU A 58 6.01 25.35 -15.68
N TYR A 59 6.54 25.89 -14.60
CA TYR A 59 5.84 26.01 -13.31
C TYR A 59 5.37 27.44 -13.11
N LEU A 60 4.06 27.66 -13.06
CA LEU A 60 3.45 28.95 -12.74
C LEU A 60 3.04 28.95 -11.27
N SER A 61 3.77 29.70 -10.46
CA SER A 61 3.46 29.88 -9.04
C SER A 61 2.61 31.11 -8.81
N LEU A 62 1.48 30.93 -8.13
CA LEU A 62 0.58 32.01 -7.72
C LEU A 62 0.68 32.27 -6.21
N SER A 63 1.34 31.40 -5.44
CA SER A 63 1.38 31.46 -3.98
C SER A 63 2.78 31.34 -3.39
N GLU A 64 3.66 30.54 -3.98
CA GLU A 64 5.01 30.28 -3.43
C GLU A 64 6.09 31.03 -4.24
N ALA A 65 7.17 31.43 -3.58
CA ALA A 65 8.31 32.02 -4.22
C ALA A 65 9.15 30.96 -4.97
N GLU A 66 9.87 31.38 -6.02
CA GLU A 66 10.74 30.50 -6.80
C GLU A 66 11.80 29.81 -5.94
N ASP A 67 12.39 30.52 -4.98
CA ASP A 67 13.41 29.97 -4.09
C ASP A 67 12.87 28.84 -3.22
N GLU A 68 11.61 28.89 -2.79
CA GLU A 68 10.97 27.84 -2.00
C GLU A 68 10.71 26.58 -2.84
N LEU A 69 10.29 26.75 -4.09
CA LEU A 69 10.10 25.66 -5.04
C LEU A 69 11.44 25.00 -5.40
N ARG A 70 12.49 25.79 -5.60
CA ARG A 70 13.85 25.29 -5.81
C ARG A 70 14.38 24.52 -4.61
N ALA A 71 14.15 25.02 -3.38
CA ALA A 71 14.52 24.32 -2.15
C ALA A 71 13.77 22.99 -2.01
N THR A 72 12.48 22.97 -2.38
CA THR A 72 11.68 21.73 -2.38
C THR A 72 12.24 20.71 -3.36
N ALA A 73 12.59 21.11 -4.58
CA ALA A 73 13.21 20.22 -5.58
C ALA A 73 14.60 19.73 -5.09
N ALA A 74 15.40 20.60 -4.49
CA ALA A 74 16.73 20.26 -3.97
C ALA A 74 16.65 19.23 -2.82
N ASN A 75 15.65 19.30 -1.95
CA ASN A 75 15.42 18.29 -0.91
C ASN A 75 15.13 16.88 -1.45
N HIS A 76 14.79 16.79 -2.73
CA HIS A 76 14.55 15.55 -3.45
C HIS A 76 15.66 15.20 -4.46
N ASP A 77 16.75 15.95 -4.49
CA ASP A 77 17.83 15.81 -5.49
C ASP A 77 17.31 15.87 -6.94
N TRP A 78 16.25 16.66 -7.20
CA TRP A 78 15.68 16.82 -8.54
C TRP A 78 16.25 18.05 -9.24
N PRO A 79 17.00 17.87 -10.34
CA PRO A 79 17.48 18.98 -11.13
C PRO A 79 16.31 19.65 -11.85
N LEU A 80 16.31 20.99 -11.85
CA LEU A 80 15.29 21.78 -12.56
C LEU A 80 15.79 22.31 -13.92
N ASP A 81 16.83 21.67 -14.48
CA ASP A 81 17.30 21.99 -15.83
C ASP A 81 16.19 21.69 -16.84
N GLY A 82 15.84 22.67 -17.67
CA GLY A 82 14.72 22.55 -18.60
C GLY A 82 13.33 22.81 -18.00
N VAL A 83 13.26 23.19 -16.72
CA VAL A 83 12.04 23.65 -16.06
C VAL A 83 12.15 25.13 -15.76
N GLU A 84 11.28 25.92 -16.35
CA GLU A 84 11.15 27.34 -16.05
C GLU A 84 10.16 27.51 -14.88
N ILE A 85 10.51 28.35 -13.88
CA ILE A 85 9.62 28.78 -12.81
C ILE A 85 9.27 30.23 -13.05
N ALA A 86 7.99 30.57 -13.06
CA ALA A 86 7.52 31.95 -13.20
C ALA A 86 6.55 32.28 -12.06
N GLU A 87 6.93 33.27 -11.27
CA GLU A 87 6.09 33.83 -10.22
C GLU A 87 5.03 34.75 -10.84
N MET A 88 3.79 34.50 -10.51
CA MET A 88 2.65 35.31 -10.93
C MET A 88 1.77 35.69 -9.73
N ILE A 89 2.41 35.91 -8.59
CA ILE A 89 1.75 36.28 -7.34
C ILE A 89 0.94 37.56 -7.60
N PRO A 90 -0.37 37.57 -7.31
CA PRO A 90 -1.17 38.77 -7.41
C PRO A 90 -0.64 39.83 -6.44
N LEU A 91 -0.09 40.91 -6.96
CA LEU A 91 0.28 42.03 -6.09
C LEU A 91 -1.01 42.64 -5.48
N PRO A 92 -1.04 42.91 -4.16
CA PRO A 92 -2.16 43.62 -3.59
C PRO A 92 -2.32 44.95 -4.35
N ALA A 93 -3.52 45.16 -4.91
CA ALA A 93 -3.81 46.39 -5.65
C ALA A 93 -3.43 47.59 -4.80
N GLN A 94 -2.53 48.42 -5.27
CA GLN A 94 -2.30 49.73 -4.64
C GLN A 94 -3.64 50.47 -4.66
N PRO A 95 -4.13 51.00 -3.52
CA PRO A 95 -5.39 51.69 -3.53
C PRO A 95 -5.27 52.90 -4.45
N ALA A 96 -5.78 52.78 -5.65
CA ALA A 96 -5.93 53.93 -6.53
C ALA A 96 -6.91 54.91 -5.86
N PRO A 97 -6.55 56.14 -5.69
CA PRO A 97 -7.46 57.13 -5.12
C PRO A 97 -8.63 57.30 -6.09
N GLN A 98 -9.84 56.93 -5.68
CA GLN A 98 -11.11 57.23 -6.32
C GLN A 98 -11.61 56.29 -7.48
N SER A 99 -11.71 55.00 -7.31
CA SER A 99 -12.72 54.27 -8.09
C SER A 99 -13.68 53.53 -7.14
N ILE A 100 -14.93 53.99 -7.16
CA ILE A 100 -16.09 53.38 -6.45
C ILE A 100 -16.54 52.09 -7.17
N LEU A 101 -15.90 51.68 -8.26
CA LEU A 101 -16.15 50.47 -8.99
C LEU A 101 -15.30 49.35 -8.41
N LEU A 102 -15.95 48.29 -7.96
CA LEU A 102 -15.33 47.07 -7.42
C LEU A 102 -14.30 46.50 -8.44
N PRO A 103 -13.01 46.38 -8.06
CA PRO A 103 -11.93 46.06 -8.99
C PRO A 103 -11.95 44.64 -9.56
N THR A 104 -12.79 43.77 -9.10
CA THR A 104 -12.62 42.32 -9.12
C THR A 104 -12.85 41.61 -10.46
N ASP A 105 -13.69 42.12 -11.35
CA ASP A 105 -14.00 41.41 -12.62
C ASP A 105 -12.90 41.56 -13.66
N SER A 106 -12.18 42.68 -13.68
CA SER A 106 -11.06 42.95 -14.60
C SER A 106 -9.77 42.26 -14.15
N GLU A 107 -9.50 42.21 -12.83
CA GLU A 107 -8.28 41.62 -12.29
C GLU A 107 -8.19 40.11 -12.54
N LEU A 108 -9.29 39.37 -12.30
CA LEU A 108 -9.36 37.94 -12.57
C LEU A 108 -9.17 37.62 -14.05
N ALA A 109 -9.87 38.35 -14.93
CA ALA A 109 -9.74 38.15 -16.37
C ALA A 109 -8.32 38.48 -16.87
N GLU A 110 -7.69 39.54 -16.32
CA GLU A 110 -6.32 39.91 -16.60
C GLU A 110 -5.32 38.84 -16.17
N LEU A 111 -5.47 38.30 -14.93
CA LEU A 111 -4.62 37.21 -14.44
C LEU A 111 -4.75 35.96 -15.31
N VAL A 112 -5.97 35.56 -15.66
CA VAL A 112 -6.22 34.40 -16.54
C VAL A 112 -5.59 34.60 -17.93
N ASN A 113 -5.65 35.82 -18.48
CA ASN A 113 -4.99 36.15 -19.75
C ASN A 113 -3.46 36.09 -19.62
N ARG A 114 -2.89 36.68 -18.58
CA ARG A 114 -1.44 36.64 -18.30
C ARG A 114 -0.92 35.20 -18.15
N ILE A 115 -1.66 34.32 -17.46
CA ILE A 115 -1.33 32.91 -17.35
C ILE A 115 -1.26 32.25 -18.71
N ALA A 116 -2.28 32.44 -19.56
CA ALA A 116 -2.35 31.83 -20.86
C ALA A 116 -1.28 32.37 -21.79
N ASP A 117 -1.02 33.71 -21.78
CA ASP A 117 0.03 34.34 -22.57
C ASP A 117 1.42 33.84 -22.15
N ARG A 118 1.64 33.61 -20.86
CA ARG A 118 2.91 33.09 -20.36
C ARG A 118 3.17 31.65 -20.81
N VAL A 119 2.14 30.80 -20.78
CA VAL A 119 2.24 29.41 -21.29
C VAL A 119 2.54 29.42 -22.81
N GLU A 120 1.89 30.30 -23.57
CA GLU A 120 2.12 30.42 -25.00
C GLU A 120 3.54 30.90 -25.32
N GLN A 121 4.04 31.90 -24.60
CA GLN A 121 5.41 32.44 -24.76
C GLN A 121 6.48 31.38 -24.41
N ALA A 122 6.29 30.62 -23.34
CA ALA A 122 7.22 29.57 -22.95
C ALA A 122 7.26 28.38 -23.90
N ARG A 123 6.26 28.20 -24.75
CA ARG A 123 6.10 27.02 -25.62
C ARG A 123 6.26 25.71 -24.85
N ALA A 124 5.82 25.70 -23.57
CA ALA A 124 6.00 24.56 -22.68
C ALA A 124 5.07 23.42 -23.10
N ALA A 125 5.63 22.19 -23.16
CA ALA A 125 4.86 20.99 -23.41
C ALA A 125 4.16 20.50 -22.12
N ARG A 126 4.77 20.78 -20.96
CA ARG A 126 4.23 20.46 -19.64
C ARG A 126 4.12 21.72 -18.78
N VAL A 127 2.97 21.90 -18.19
CA VAL A 127 2.67 23.09 -17.36
C VAL A 127 2.10 22.68 -16.03
N VAL A 128 2.55 23.31 -14.96
CA VAL A 128 1.94 23.24 -13.62
C VAL A 128 1.47 24.64 -13.23
N ILE A 129 0.26 24.77 -12.70
CA ILE A 129 -0.29 26.02 -12.16
C ILE A 129 -0.64 25.79 -10.70
N ASP A 130 0.05 26.47 -9.77
CA ASP A 130 -0.05 26.32 -8.31
C ASP A 130 -0.21 27.70 -7.63
N SER A 131 -1.33 27.99 -6.97
CA SER A 131 -2.50 27.16 -6.79
C SER A 131 -3.76 27.84 -7.35
N MET A 132 -4.76 27.04 -7.66
CA MET A 132 -6.05 27.52 -8.18
C MET A 132 -6.85 28.28 -7.12
N VAL A 133 -6.49 28.16 -5.84
CA VAL A 133 -7.08 28.93 -4.74
C VAL A 133 -6.94 30.42 -4.97
N GLU A 134 -5.77 30.90 -5.43
CA GLU A 134 -5.53 32.32 -5.66
C GLU A 134 -6.45 32.88 -6.73
N ILE A 135 -6.70 32.11 -7.78
CA ILE A 135 -7.65 32.46 -8.85
C ILE A 135 -9.09 32.51 -8.30
N ARG A 136 -9.42 31.57 -7.40
CA ARG A 136 -10.75 31.50 -6.77
C ARG A 136 -11.02 32.66 -5.85
N LEU A 137 -10.03 33.08 -5.06
CA LEU A 137 -10.14 34.21 -4.15
C LEU A 137 -10.37 35.56 -4.86
N LEU A 138 -9.93 35.69 -6.11
CA LEU A 138 -10.20 36.85 -6.95
C LEU A 138 -11.60 36.83 -7.59
N ALA A 139 -12.28 35.68 -7.56
CA ALA A 139 -13.60 35.56 -8.17
C ALA A 139 -14.68 36.10 -7.25
N ARG A 140 -15.60 36.92 -7.80
CA ARG A 140 -16.72 37.48 -7.06
C ARG A 140 -17.74 36.42 -6.63
N ASP A 141 -17.96 35.44 -7.47
CA ASP A 141 -18.88 34.32 -7.25
C ASP A 141 -18.45 33.09 -8.06
N SER A 142 -19.06 31.95 -7.74
CA SER A 142 -18.80 30.67 -8.39
C SER A 142 -19.05 30.67 -9.91
N ALA A 143 -20.07 31.39 -10.39
CA ALA A 143 -20.38 31.46 -11.81
C ALA A 143 -19.32 32.27 -12.57
N HIS A 144 -18.80 33.31 -11.96
CA HIS A 144 -17.68 34.09 -12.51
C HIS A 144 -16.40 33.25 -12.55
N TYR A 145 -16.04 32.59 -11.44
CA TYR A 145 -14.93 31.65 -11.39
C TYR A 145 -15.00 30.62 -12.51
N ARG A 146 -16.12 29.92 -12.61
CA ARG A 146 -16.34 28.89 -13.63
C ARG A 146 -16.17 29.39 -15.06
N ARG A 147 -16.68 30.59 -15.38
CA ARG A 147 -16.53 31.19 -16.71
C ARG A 147 -15.05 31.42 -17.04
N GLN A 148 -14.26 31.93 -16.08
CA GLN A 148 -12.84 32.18 -16.27
C GLN A 148 -12.03 30.89 -16.42
N ILE A 149 -12.36 29.84 -15.63
CA ILE A 149 -11.73 28.53 -15.77
C ILE A 149 -12.06 27.90 -17.14
N ILE A 150 -13.27 28.05 -17.65
CA ILE A 150 -13.62 27.55 -18.98
C ILE A 150 -12.82 28.32 -20.06
N ALA A 151 -12.69 29.64 -19.94
CA ALA A 151 -11.90 30.44 -20.84
C ALA A 151 -10.41 30.06 -20.81
N LEU A 152 -9.84 29.87 -19.61
CA LEU A 152 -8.46 29.39 -19.43
C LEU A 152 -8.28 28.02 -20.10
N ARG A 153 -9.17 27.08 -19.84
CA ARG A 153 -9.14 25.75 -20.44
C ARG A 153 -9.13 25.81 -21.96
N GLU A 154 -9.99 26.63 -22.57
CA GLU A 154 -10.08 26.75 -24.04
C GLU A 154 -8.78 27.31 -24.65
N ARG A 155 -8.15 28.26 -23.98
CA ARG A 155 -6.87 28.82 -24.41
C ARG A 155 -5.74 27.80 -24.29
N LEU A 156 -5.59 27.16 -23.12
CA LEU A 156 -4.57 26.15 -22.86
C LEU A 156 -4.71 24.93 -23.79
N SER A 157 -5.94 24.51 -24.09
CA SER A 157 -6.18 23.39 -25.04
C SER A 157 -5.75 23.72 -26.47
N ARG A 158 -5.75 24.99 -26.89
CA ARG A 158 -5.27 25.39 -28.21
C ARG A 158 -3.74 25.41 -28.32
N ILE A 159 -3.07 25.66 -27.19
CA ILE A 159 -1.60 25.69 -27.13
C ILE A 159 -1.03 24.27 -27.29
N GLY A 160 -1.78 23.22 -26.92
CA GLY A 160 -1.34 21.83 -27.01
C GLY A 160 -0.42 21.42 -25.87
N ALA A 161 -0.47 22.11 -24.71
CA ALA A 161 0.25 21.73 -23.51
C ALA A 161 -0.55 20.73 -22.66
N THR A 162 0.15 19.84 -21.96
CA THR A 162 -0.43 19.01 -20.91
C THR A 162 -0.28 19.73 -19.57
N VAL A 163 -1.41 20.10 -18.98
CA VAL A 163 -1.46 21.01 -17.83
C VAL A 163 -1.93 20.29 -16.58
N LEU A 164 -1.20 20.46 -15.47
CA LEU A 164 -1.62 20.14 -14.11
C LEU A 164 -2.04 21.41 -13.38
N LEU A 165 -3.30 21.47 -12.97
CA LEU A 165 -3.81 22.47 -12.04
C LEU A 165 -3.71 21.90 -10.63
N LEU A 166 -3.08 22.62 -9.71
CA LEU A 166 -3.02 22.23 -8.29
C LEU A 166 -4.02 23.06 -7.49
N ASP A 167 -4.87 22.39 -6.69
CA ASP A 167 -5.90 23.09 -5.93
C ASP A 167 -5.94 22.60 -4.47
N ASP A 168 -6.05 23.54 -3.54
CA ASP A 168 -6.24 23.26 -2.13
C ASP A 168 -7.71 23.12 -1.78
N ILE A 169 -8.08 21.97 -1.22
CA ILE A 169 -9.38 21.77 -0.62
C ILE A 169 -9.35 22.36 0.78
N THR A 170 -9.85 23.61 0.94
CA THR A 170 -9.82 24.34 2.20
C THR A 170 -11.09 24.24 3.02
N SER A 171 -12.19 23.80 2.45
CA SER A 171 -13.50 23.66 3.10
C SER A 171 -14.17 22.32 2.79
N ASP A 172 -15.03 21.87 3.70
CA ASP A 172 -15.93 20.72 3.45
C ASP A 172 -17.01 21.02 2.41
N GLY A 173 -16.99 22.21 1.84
CA GLY A 173 -17.88 22.70 0.78
C GLY A 173 -17.48 22.12 -0.57
N ARG A 174 -18.40 21.42 -1.17
CA ARG A 174 -18.34 20.68 -2.43
C ARG A 174 -18.15 21.59 -3.64
N GLU A 175 -16.92 22.03 -3.90
CA GLU A 175 -16.59 22.83 -5.07
C GLU A 175 -16.32 21.93 -6.29
N TYR A 176 -17.37 21.30 -6.82
CA TYR A 176 -17.31 20.48 -8.04
C TYR A 176 -17.07 21.29 -9.34
N GLU A 177 -16.91 22.61 -9.24
CA GLU A 177 -16.85 23.49 -10.40
C GLU A 177 -15.59 23.26 -11.22
N LEU A 178 -14.42 23.26 -10.57
CA LEU A 178 -13.15 23.00 -11.22
C LEU A 178 -13.07 21.56 -11.73
N GLN A 179 -13.49 20.60 -10.89
CA GLN A 179 -13.56 19.20 -11.32
C GLN A 179 -14.39 19.03 -12.59
N SER A 180 -15.53 19.72 -12.73
CA SER A 180 -16.40 19.61 -13.90
C SER A 180 -15.75 20.16 -15.17
N ALA A 181 -14.84 21.12 -15.07
CA ALA A 181 -14.22 21.83 -16.19
C ALA A 181 -13.01 21.09 -16.77
N VAL A 182 -12.33 20.22 -16.02
CA VAL A 182 -11.09 19.55 -16.43
C VAL A 182 -11.33 18.13 -16.99
N HIS A 183 -10.32 17.56 -17.64
CA HIS A 183 -10.40 16.24 -18.27
C HIS A 183 -10.11 15.09 -17.30
N GLY A 184 -9.12 15.25 -16.42
CA GLY A 184 -8.78 14.30 -15.38
C GLY A 184 -8.76 14.95 -14.01
N VAL A 185 -9.06 14.18 -12.96
CA VAL A 185 -9.00 14.62 -11.57
C VAL A 185 -8.37 13.53 -10.73
N ILE A 186 -7.32 13.90 -10.02
CA ILE A 186 -6.62 13.08 -9.02
C ILE A 186 -6.80 13.78 -7.68
N SER A 187 -7.41 13.09 -6.73
CA SER A 187 -7.63 13.60 -5.38
C SER A 187 -6.63 12.97 -4.42
N LEU A 188 -5.95 13.81 -3.65
CA LEU A 188 -4.97 13.44 -2.64
C LEU A 188 -5.55 13.65 -1.25
N GLU A 189 -5.34 12.69 -0.36
CA GLU A 189 -5.81 12.75 1.01
C GLU A 189 -4.68 12.50 2.00
N TYR A 190 -4.69 13.25 3.10
CA TYR A 190 -3.80 13.10 4.23
C TYR A 190 -4.60 12.75 5.46
N LEU A 191 -4.38 11.55 5.99
CA LEU A 191 -5.08 11.02 7.16
C LEU A 191 -4.14 11.05 8.35
N GLU A 192 -4.46 11.90 9.32
CA GLU A 192 -3.79 11.89 10.61
C GLU A 192 -4.28 10.67 11.40
N ARG A 193 -3.33 9.95 12.00
CA ARG A 193 -3.62 8.85 12.91
C ARG A 193 -3.40 9.31 14.35
N SER A 194 -4.16 8.77 15.27
CA SER A 194 -3.94 9.01 16.71
C SER A 194 -2.59 8.49 17.20
N PHE A 195 -2.02 7.49 16.49
CA PHE A 195 -0.72 6.91 16.77
C PHE A 195 -0.04 6.43 15.48
N GLY A 196 1.28 6.61 15.40
CA GLY A 196 2.09 6.17 14.25
C GLY A 196 2.22 7.24 13.15
N ALA A 197 2.69 6.81 11.99
CA ALA A 197 2.88 7.70 10.84
C ALA A 197 1.52 8.05 10.19
N ALA A 198 1.38 9.30 9.78
CA ALA A 198 0.24 9.73 8.98
C ALA A 198 0.21 8.96 7.65
N ARG A 199 -0.99 8.72 7.15
CA ARG A 199 -1.22 8.00 5.90
C ARG A 199 -1.59 8.97 4.79
N ARG A 200 -0.94 8.83 3.64
CA ARG A 200 -1.34 9.51 2.42
C ARG A 200 -1.94 8.52 1.46
N ARG A 201 -3.03 8.92 0.80
CA ARG A 201 -3.66 8.11 -0.24
C ARG A 201 -4.18 9.00 -1.37
N LEU A 202 -4.27 8.44 -2.55
CA LEU A 202 -4.79 9.10 -3.74
C LEU A 202 -5.83 8.23 -4.43
N HIS A 203 -6.73 8.87 -5.16
CA HIS A 203 -7.61 8.17 -6.10
C HIS A 203 -7.87 9.03 -7.33
N VAL A 204 -8.10 8.35 -8.45
CA VAL A 204 -8.49 9.02 -9.68
C VAL A 204 -10.02 9.13 -9.68
N VAL A 205 -10.51 10.37 -9.60
CA VAL A 205 -11.97 10.65 -9.59
C VAL A 205 -12.56 10.45 -10.96
N LYS A 206 -11.83 10.87 -12.01
CA LYS A 206 -12.24 10.73 -13.40
C LYS A 206 -11.08 10.92 -14.37
N MET A 207 -11.23 10.37 -15.58
CA MET A 207 -10.33 10.59 -16.73
C MET A 207 -11.15 10.53 -18.02
N ARG A 208 -11.56 11.68 -18.56
CA ARG A 208 -12.41 11.73 -19.75
C ARG A 208 -11.62 11.33 -21.01
N GLY A 209 -12.06 10.25 -21.63
CA GLY A 209 -11.41 9.71 -22.83
C GLY A 209 -10.24 8.73 -22.53
N GLY A 210 -10.06 8.34 -21.29
CA GLY A 210 -9.08 7.34 -20.88
C GLY A 210 -9.60 6.42 -19.79
N SER A 211 -8.98 5.25 -19.65
CA SER A 211 -9.20 4.32 -18.53
C SER A 211 -8.17 4.55 -17.43
N PHE A 212 -8.50 4.13 -16.24
CA PHE A 212 -7.64 4.17 -15.05
C PHE A 212 -8.07 3.11 -14.06
N GLN A 213 -7.19 2.75 -13.14
CA GLN A 213 -7.52 1.87 -12.04
C GLN A 213 -8.29 2.64 -10.96
N SER A 214 -9.48 2.19 -10.65
CA SER A 214 -10.34 2.79 -9.61
C SER A 214 -9.92 2.36 -8.21
N GLY A 215 -10.37 3.11 -7.20
CA GLY A 215 -10.09 2.84 -5.79
C GLY A 215 -9.07 3.79 -5.20
N TRP A 216 -8.78 3.57 -3.90
CA TRP A 216 -7.76 4.32 -3.18
C TRP A 216 -6.42 3.61 -3.26
N HIS A 217 -5.36 4.36 -3.57
CA HIS A 217 -3.98 3.91 -3.61
C HIS A 217 -3.19 4.65 -2.55
N ASP A 218 -2.48 3.94 -1.70
CA ASP A 218 -1.60 4.57 -0.73
C ASP A 218 -0.36 5.14 -1.42
N TYR A 219 0.26 6.16 -0.82
CA TYR A 219 1.53 6.67 -1.31
C TYR A 219 2.38 7.27 -0.19
N LYS A 220 3.69 7.34 -0.45
CA LYS A 220 4.69 7.98 0.40
C LYS A 220 5.51 8.98 -0.41
N ILE A 221 5.93 10.03 0.26
CA ILE A 221 6.92 10.99 -0.24
C ILE A 221 8.19 10.74 0.55
N LEU A 222 9.23 10.32 -0.14
CA LEU A 222 10.55 10.05 0.40
C LEU A 222 11.57 11.02 -0.22
N PRO A 223 12.76 11.21 0.38
CA PRO A 223 13.83 11.92 -0.30
C PRO A 223 14.11 11.28 -1.67
N GLY A 224 14.07 12.08 -2.72
CA GLY A 224 14.33 11.62 -4.09
C GLY A 224 13.16 10.98 -4.84
N GLU A 225 12.09 10.54 -4.18
CA GLU A 225 11.03 9.78 -4.86
C GLU A 225 9.64 9.94 -4.23
N ILE A 226 8.63 9.70 -5.05
CA ILE A 226 7.25 9.49 -4.62
C ILE A 226 6.90 8.05 -4.97
N LEU A 227 6.57 7.24 -3.98
CA LEU A 227 6.14 5.85 -4.16
C LEU A 227 4.63 5.77 -4.02
N VAL A 228 3.97 5.24 -5.04
CA VAL A 228 2.54 4.92 -5.00
C VAL A 228 2.37 3.43 -4.89
N PHE A 229 1.43 2.98 -4.07
CA PHE A 229 1.10 1.58 -3.87
C PHE A 229 -0.29 1.32 -4.47
N PRO A 230 -0.37 0.89 -5.75
CA PRO A 230 -1.63 0.60 -6.40
C PRO A 230 -2.44 -0.43 -5.62
N SER A 231 -3.75 -0.21 -5.48
CA SER A 231 -4.62 -1.18 -4.84
C SER A 231 -4.59 -2.50 -5.59
N LEU A 232 -4.49 -3.59 -4.85
CA LEU A 232 -4.47 -4.92 -5.45
C LEU A 232 -5.85 -5.28 -6.03
N ILE A 233 -5.86 -5.80 -7.25
CA ILE A 233 -7.01 -6.41 -7.92
C ILE A 233 -6.60 -7.85 -8.27
N ALA A 234 -7.00 -8.80 -7.45
CA ALA A 234 -6.58 -10.20 -7.57
C ALA A 234 -6.93 -10.82 -8.94
N GLN A 235 -8.03 -10.39 -9.54
CA GLN A 235 -8.48 -10.90 -10.85
C GLN A 235 -7.54 -10.54 -12.01
N GLU A 236 -6.74 -9.48 -11.88
CA GLU A 236 -5.77 -9.06 -12.90
C GLU A 236 -4.46 -9.85 -12.84
N HIS A 237 -4.28 -10.67 -11.78
CA HIS A 237 -3.08 -11.45 -11.53
C HIS A 237 -3.42 -12.93 -11.52
N GLN A 238 -2.97 -13.65 -12.53
CA GLN A 238 -3.18 -15.08 -12.64
C GLN A 238 -1.92 -15.74 -13.20
N ARG A 239 -1.53 -16.87 -12.61
CA ARG A 239 -0.51 -17.76 -13.16
C ARG A 239 -1.14 -19.13 -13.46
N PRO A 240 -0.62 -19.88 -14.43
CA PRO A 240 -1.01 -21.29 -14.57
C PRO A 240 -0.83 -22.02 -13.25
N PRO A 241 -1.77 -22.91 -12.85
CA PRO A 241 -1.67 -23.63 -11.60
C PRO A 241 -0.35 -24.37 -11.49
N GLN A 242 0.43 -24.05 -10.46
CA GLN A 242 1.68 -24.74 -10.15
C GLN A 242 1.41 -25.69 -8.99
N ARG A 243 1.84 -26.96 -9.14
CA ARG A 243 1.77 -27.93 -8.05
C ARG A 243 3.09 -27.92 -7.32
N HIS A 244 3.06 -27.53 -6.06
CA HIS A 244 4.13 -27.71 -5.10
C HIS A 244 3.49 -28.04 -3.76
N ASP A 245 3.99 -29.06 -3.12
CA ASP A 245 3.49 -29.54 -1.85
C ASP A 245 4.27 -28.85 -0.74
N ILE A 246 3.56 -28.21 0.18
CA ILE A 246 4.15 -27.63 1.38
C ILE A 246 3.86 -28.56 2.54
N VAL A 247 4.90 -29.30 2.96
CA VAL A 247 4.84 -30.22 4.10
C VAL A 247 5.51 -29.60 5.31
N SER A 248 5.09 -30.00 6.50
CA SER A 248 5.74 -29.59 7.74
C SER A 248 7.14 -30.22 7.91
N GLY A 249 7.38 -31.33 7.24
CA GLY A 249 8.55 -32.17 7.46
C GLY A 249 8.43 -33.06 8.72
N ILE A 250 7.26 -33.09 9.35
CA ILE A 250 6.92 -33.94 10.50
C ILE A 250 5.75 -34.83 10.09
N GLU A 251 6.02 -36.12 9.86
CA GLU A 251 5.05 -37.07 9.32
C GLU A 251 3.73 -37.07 10.08
N THR A 252 3.78 -37.14 11.42
CA THR A 252 2.59 -37.11 12.29
C THR A 252 1.78 -35.81 12.20
N LEU A 253 2.41 -34.67 11.94
CA LEU A 253 1.74 -33.40 11.72
C LEU A 253 1.08 -33.36 10.34
N ASP A 254 1.79 -33.84 9.31
CA ASP A 254 1.28 -33.91 7.94
C ASP A 254 0.10 -34.89 7.86
N GLU A 255 0.15 -36.04 8.57
CA GLU A 255 -0.98 -36.96 8.72
C GLU A 255 -2.19 -36.29 9.41
N LEU A 256 -1.95 -35.58 10.52
CA LEU A 256 -3.00 -34.85 11.24
C LEU A 256 -3.66 -33.79 10.34
N ALA A 257 -2.85 -33.11 9.53
CA ALA A 257 -3.32 -32.16 8.53
C ALA A 257 -4.01 -32.82 7.33
N GLY A 258 -3.96 -34.16 7.20
CA GLY A 258 -4.51 -34.90 6.05
C GLY A 258 -3.70 -34.69 4.78
N GLY A 259 -2.38 -34.60 4.91
CA GLY A 259 -1.41 -34.39 3.83
C GLY A 259 -0.90 -32.94 3.71
N PRO A 260 -0.14 -32.65 2.67
CA PRO A 260 0.45 -31.35 2.41
C PRO A 260 -0.57 -30.20 2.39
N LEU A 261 -0.10 -28.98 2.67
CA LEU A 261 -0.84 -27.77 2.34
C LEU A 261 -0.83 -27.59 0.82
N VAL A 262 -2.01 -27.46 0.25
CA VAL A 262 -2.16 -27.34 -1.21
C VAL A 262 -1.64 -25.99 -1.68
N ALA A 263 -0.97 -25.97 -2.84
CA ALA A 263 -0.49 -24.74 -3.47
C ALA A 263 -1.62 -23.72 -3.62
N GLY A 264 -1.36 -22.48 -3.19
CA GLY A 264 -2.34 -21.40 -3.20
C GLY A 264 -3.36 -21.42 -2.07
N SER A 265 -3.28 -22.39 -1.13
CA SER A 265 -4.18 -22.41 0.03
C SER A 265 -3.71 -21.45 1.13
N SER A 266 -4.67 -20.91 1.86
CA SER A 266 -4.46 -20.07 3.04
C SER A 266 -4.65 -20.87 4.32
N THR A 267 -3.68 -20.80 5.23
CA THR A 267 -3.69 -21.51 6.51
C THR A 267 -3.60 -20.52 7.66
N MET A 268 -4.53 -20.62 8.61
CA MET A 268 -4.50 -19.82 9.83
C MET A 268 -4.03 -20.66 11.02
N VAL A 269 -3.08 -20.15 11.79
CA VAL A 269 -2.57 -20.75 13.01
C VAL A 269 -3.05 -19.91 14.18
N LEU A 270 -3.99 -20.46 14.98
CA LEU A 270 -4.63 -19.80 16.10
C LEU A 270 -4.15 -20.35 17.45
N GLY A 271 -4.14 -19.52 18.46
CA GLY A 271 -3.87 -19.94 19.83
C GLY A 271 -3.37 -18.82 20.73
N PRO A 272 -3.30 -19.06 22.06
CA PRO A 272 -2.80 -18.09 23.02
C PRO A 272 -1.31 -17.76 22.81
N SER A 273 -0.82 -16.69 23.48
CA SER A 273 0.60 -16.34 23.44
C SER A 273 1.46 -17.46 24.07
N GLY A 274 2.65 -17.71 23.51
CA GLY A 274 3.61 -18.71 24.02
C GLY A 274 3.28 -20.17 23.72
N VAL A 275 2.15 -20.48 23.06
CA VAL A 275 1.74 -21.88 22.81
C VAL A 275 2.55 -22.57 21.71
N GLY A 276 3.27 -21.81 20.85
CA GLY A 276 4.13 -22.37 19.79
C GLY A 276 3.70 -22.04 18.36
N LYS A 277 2.83 -21.03 18.15
CA LYS A 277 2.34 -20.63 16.81
C LYS A 277 3.47 -20.25 15.85
N THR A 278 4.34 -19.34 16.28
CA THR A 278 5.53 -18.91 15.52
C THR A 278 6.44 -20.09 15.19
N THR A 279 6.65 -21.00 16.16
CA THR A 279 7.47 -22.20 15.94
C THR A 279 6.85 -23.12 14.89
N LEU A 280 5.52 -23.30 14.89
CA LEU A 280 4.82 -24.07 13.88
C LEU A 280 4.93 -23.43 12.48
N ALA A 281 4.78 -22.10 12.39
CA ALA A 281 4.94 -21.37 11.12
C ALA A 281 6.37 -21.47 10.59
N LEU A 282 7.38 -21.35 11.47
CA LEU A 282 8.80 -21.54 11.12
C LEU A 282 9.08 -22.98 10.66
N GLN A 283 8.50 -23.99 11.28
CA GLN A 283 8.65 -25.39 10.88
C GLN A 283 8.25 -25.60 9.40
N TYR A 284 7.09 -25.07 8.99
CA TYR A 284 6.67 -25.10 7.59
C TYR A 284 7.59 -24.30 6.68
N ALA A 285 8.06 -23.13 7.13
CA ALA A 285 9.00 -22.30 6.37
C ALA A 285 10.32 -23.04 6.09
N LEU A 286 10.89 -23.66 7.14
CA LEU A 286 12.15 -24.40 7.06
C LEU A 286 12.03 -25.63 6.14
N SER A 287 10.93 -26.36 6.25
CA SER A 287 10.65 -27.49 5.39
C SER A 287 10.52 -27.06 3.92
N ALA A 288 9.81 -25.95 3.65
CA ALA A 288 9.67 -25.41 2.30
C ALA A 288 11.04 -24.99 1.71
N VAL A 289 11.88 -24.32 2.49
CA VAL A 289 13.24 -23.95 2.07
C VAL A 289 14.10 -25.18 1.78
N LYS A 290 14.06 -26.20 2.63
CA LYS A 290 14.76 -27.48 2.42
C LYS A 290 14.29 -28.18 1.13
N SER A 291 13.01 -28.03 0.79
CA SER A 291 12.42 -28.54 -0.46
C SER A 291 12.74 -27.66 -1.69
N GLY A 292 13.51 -26.59 -1.52
CA GLY A 292 13.94 -25.72 -2.60
C GLY A 292 12.99 -24.56 -2.92
N LEU A 293 11.91 -24.40 -2.16
CA LEU A 293 10.94 -23.31 -2.34
C LEU A 293 11.45 -22.00 -1.70
N LYS A 294 11.02 -20.87 -2.25
CA LYS A 294 11.29 -19.56 -1.69
C LYS A 294 10.17 -19.14 -0.75
N VAL A 295 10.55 -18.61 0.42
CA VAL A 295 9.65 -18.23 1.51
C VAL A 295 9.84 -16.76 1.86
N ALA A 296 8.73 -16.01 1.99
CA ALA A 296 8.72 -14.67 2.57
C ALA A 296 8.05 -14.69 3.95
N TYR A 297 8.76 -14.23 4.96
CA TYR A 297 8.29 -14.17 6.35
C TYR A 297 8.16 -12.71 6.79
N PHE A 298 6.93 -12.27 6.98
CA PHE A 298 6.61 -10.94 7.49
C PHE A 298 6.36 -11.01 8.99
N ASN A 299 7.27 -10.42 9.76
CA ASN A 299 7.24 -10.42 11.22
C ASN A 299 6.82 -9.05 11.76
N PHE A 300 5.79 -9.02 12.59
CA PHE A 300 5.23 -7.82 13.20
C PHE A 300 5.57 -7.66 14.69
N ASP A 301 5.81 -8.75 15.40
CA ASP A 301 5.87 -8.75 16.87
C ASP A 301 7.27 -8.93 17.45
N GLU A 302 8.04 -9.85 16.89
CA GLU A 302 9.33 -10.22 17.46
C GLU A 302 10.48 -9.34 16.94
N SER A 303 11.55 -9.21 17.73
CA SER A 303 12.76 -8.57 17.24
C SER A 303 13.43 -9.47 16.18
N GLU A 304 14.06 -8.85 15.19
CA GLU A 304 14.80 -9.57 14.15
C GLU A 304 15.88 -10.46 14.75
N SER A 305 16.60 -9.98 15.78
CA SER A 305 17.62 -10.74 16.48
C SER A 305 17.08 -12.01 17.14
N THR A 306 15.87 -11.96 17.73
CA THR A 306 15.22 -13.12 18.34
C THR A 306 14.85 -14.17 17.29
N LEU A 307 14.24 -13.71 16.18
CA LEU A 307 13.85 -14.63 15.11
C LEU A 307 15.09 -15.23 14.43
N ARG A 308 16.10 -14.41 14.18
CA ARG A 308 17.38 -14.87 13.60
C ARG A 308 18.05 -15.92 14.49
N SER A 309 18.09 -15.72 15.81
CA SER A 309 18.68 -16.69 16.73
C SER A 309 17.95 -18.04 16.69
N ARG A 310 16.61 -18.05 16.55
CA ARG A 310 15.83 -19.29 16.38
C ARG A 310 16.15 -19.95 15.03
N LEU A 311 16.19 -19.18 13.95
CA LEU A 311 16.51 -19.70 12.63
C LEU A 311 17.91 -20.31 12.58
N VAL A 312 18.91 -19.69 13.22
CA VAL A 312 20.28 -20.24 13.33
C VAL A 312 20.30 -21.56 14.08
N ALA A 313 19.57 -21.66 15.19
CA ALA A 313 19.49 -22.89 15.98
C ALA A 313 18.91 -24.06 15.16
N ASP A 314 17.88 -23.77 14.31
CA ASP A 314 17.17 -24.81 13.54
C ASP A 314 17.77 -25.11 12.18
N MET A 315 18.53 -24.18 11.57
CA MET A 315 19.05 -24.31 10.20
C MET A 315 20.58 -24.42 10.11
N GLY A 316 21.32 -24.11 11.19
CA GLY A 316 22.76 -23.84 11.07
C GLY A 316 23.05 -22.55 10.30
N ASP A 317 24.34 -22.19 10.18
CA ASP A 317 24.78 -20.91 9.62
C ASP A 317 24.49 -20.70 8.09
N GLY A 318 24.13 -21.74 7.36
CA GLY A 318 24.06 -21.70 5.89
C GLY A 318 22.95 -20.79 5.33
N PRO A 319 21.67 -21.03 5.61
CA PRO A 319 20.57 -20.24 5.05
C PRO A 319 20.33 -18.89 5.74
N VAL A 320 20.87 -18.71 6.94
CA VAL A 320 20.72 -17.49 7.75
C VAL A 320 21.59 -16.34 7.24
N ASN A 321 22.70 -16.65 6.58
CA ASN A 321 23.57 -15.64 5.95
C ASN A 321 22.93 -15.01 4.70
N ASP A 322 21.87 -15.64 4.17
CA ASP A 322 21.12 -15.16 3.01
C ASP A 322 19.82 -14.42 3.40
N LEU A 323 19.68 -14.02 4.68
CA LEU A 323 18.55 -13.24 5.15
C LEU A 323 18.64 -11.80 4.61
N ASP A 324 17.73 -11.44 3.74
CA ASP A 324 17.52 -10.05 3.36
C ASP A 324 16.65 -9.37 4.43
N THR A 325 17.26 -8.49 5.21
CA THR A 325 16.63 -7.77 6.33
C THR A 325 16.33 -6.31 5.98
N GLY A 326 16.31 -5.96 4.69
CA GLY A 326 16.14 -4.58 4.23
C GLY A 326 14.87 -3.91 4.79
N ASP A 327 15.08 -2.90 5.62
CA ASP A 327 14.05 -1.98 6.16
C ASP A 327 13.66 -0.90 5.11
N SER A 328 14.38 -0.84 4.00
CA SER A 328 14.16 0.11 2.92
C SER A 328 13.44 -0.56 1.75
N GLY A 329 12.41 0.10 1.23
CA GLY A 329 11.71 -0.29 -0.01
C GLY A 329 12.60 -0.35 -1.26
N ALA A 330 13.91 -0.16 -1.11
CA ALA A 330 14.88 -0.36 -2.16
C ALA A 330 15.02 -1.87 -2.46
N ALA A 331 14.80 -2.23 -3.69
CA ALA A 331 15.02 -3.57 -4.21
C ALA A 331 16.50 -3.97 -3.98
N ALA A 332 16.74 -4.90 -3.05
CA ALA A 332 17.97 -5.66 -3.12
C ALA A 332 17.97 -6.41 -4.46
N GLU A 333 19.10 -6.42 -5.15
CA GLU A 333 19.21 -7.17 -6.40
C GLU A 333 18.77 -8.63 -6.19
N PRO A 334 18.02 -9.23 -7.13
CA PRO A 334 17.55 -10.58 -7.00
C PRO A 334 18.75 -11.53 -6.96
N ASP A 335 19.04 -12.09 -5.78
CA ASP A 335 20.00 -13.18 -5.63
C ASP A 335 19.23 -14.51 -5.75
N GLU A 336 19.47 -15.24 -6.81
CA GLU A 336 18.82 -16.54 -7.09
C GLU A 336 19.07 -17.60 -6.00
N ARG A 337 20.13 -17.42 -5.17
CA ARG A 337 20.49 -18.33 -4.09
C ARG A 337 19.65 -18.13 -2.84
N ARG A 338 19.09 -16.95 -2.65
CA ARG A 338 18.27 -16.62 -1.48
C ARG A 338 16.93 -17.32 -1.54
N ARG A 339 16.62 -18.09 -0.51
CA ARG A 339 15.34 -18.83 -0.41
C ARG A 339 14.49 -18.41 0.77
N PHE A 340 15.03 -17.66 1.73
CA PHE A 340 14.29 -17.17 2.89
C PHE A 340 14.42 -15.65 2.99
N PHE A 341 13.29 -14.94 2.89
CA PHE A 341 13.21 -13.49 2.99
C PHE A 341 12.51 -13.11 4.29
N LEU A 342 13.28 -12.62 5.26
CA LEU A 342 12.73 -12.12 6.52
C LEU A 342 12.50 -10.61 6.40
N ARG A 343 11.27 -10.18 6.65
CA ARG A 343 10.87 -8.76 6.64
C ARG A 343 10.28 -8.39 7.99
N ARG A 344 10.96 -7.51 8.71
CA ARG A 344 10.37 -6.89 9.89
C ARG A 344 9.43 -5.78 9.44
N VAL A 345 8.19 -5.83 9.90
CA VAL A 345 7.17 -4.84 9.57
C VAL A 345 6.77 -4.08 10.82
N ASN A 346 6.94 -2.76 10.80
CA ASN A 346 6.41 -1.92 11.88
C ASN A 346 4.98 -1.49 11.53
N PRO A 347 3.94 -2.05 12.20
CA PRO A 347 2.55 -1.80 11.84
C PRO A 347 2.15 -0.32 12.00
N SER A 348 2.83 0.44 12.87
CA SER A 348 2.56 1.86 13.06
C SER A 348 3.13 2.77 11.95
N ARG A 349 4.02 2.26 11.12
CA ARG A 349 4.70 3.01 10.05
C ARG A 349 4.31 2.59 8.64
N ILE A 350 3.77 1.39 8.48
CA ILE A 350 3.37 0.86 7.18
C ILE A 350 1.88 1.15 6.91
N SER A 351 1.54 1.45 5.66
CA SER A 351 0.14 1.49 5.24
C SER A 351 -0.33 0.12 4.73
N PRO A 352 -1.64 -0.15 4.71
CA PRO A 352 -2.16 -1.40 4.16
C PRO A 352 -1.77 -1.64 2.71
N GLY A 353 -1.84 -0.61 1.87
CA GLY A 353 -1.45 -0.70 0.48
C GLY A 353 0.03 -1.00 0.31
N GLU A 354 0.89 -0.38 1.12
CA GLU A 354 2.33 -0.66 1.13
C GLU A 354 2.65 -2.09 1.57
N PHE A 355 1.96 -2.60 2.60
CA PHE A 355 2.14 -3.99 3.03
C PHE A 355 1.79 -4.98 1.91
N ILE A 356 0.62 -4.81 1.30
CA ILE A 356 0.18 -5.65 0.17
C ILE A 356 1.15 -5.54 -1.01
N TRP A 357 1.63 -4.35 -1.31
CA TRP A 357 2.65 -4.11 -2.35
C TRP A 357 3.94 -4.87 -2.06
N ASN A 358 4.42 -4.85 -0.82
CA ASN A 358 5.62 -5.59 -0.42
C ASN A 358 5.43 -7.11 -0.56
N VAL A 359 4.27 -7.65 -0.17
CA VAL A 359 3.95 -9.07 -0.39
C VAL A 359 3.93 -9.40 -1.88
N ARG A 360 3.30 -8.56 -2.68
CA ARG A 360 3.23 -8.73 -4.14
C ARG A 360 4.63 -8.76 -4.77
N ARG A 361 5.52 -7.84 -4.39
CA ARG A 361 6.91 -7.83 -4.87
C ARG A 361 7.66 -9.11 -4.52
N MET A 362 7.48 -9.68 -3.33
CA MET A 362 8.08 -10.97 -2.98
C MET A 362 7.60 -12.09 -3.92
N VAL A 363 6.33 -12.05 -4.30
CA VAL A 363 5.75 -13.05 -5.21
C VAL A 363 6.18 -12.85 -6.66
N GLU A 364 6.16 -11.61 -7.15
CA GLU A 364 6.40 -11.30 -8.57
C GLU A 364 7.90 -11.23 -8.92
N ASP A 365 8.71 -10.56 -8.08
CA ASP A 365 10.12 -10.31 -8.35
C ASP A 365 11.01 -11.48 -7.88
N HIS A 366 10.65 -12.15 -6.79
CA HIS A 366 11.47 -13.20 -6.17
C HIS A 366 10.90 -14.62 -6.35
N ASP A 367 9.71 -14.78 -6.93
CA ASP A 367 9.03 -16.07 -7.15
C ASP A 367 8.81 -16.87 -5.85
N VAL A 368 8.41 -16.17 -4.78
CA VAL A 368 8.07 -16.78 -3.48
C VAL A 368 6.87 -17.70 -3.64
N LYS A 369 6.89 -18.86 -2.96
CA LYS A 369 5.83 -19.89 -2.98
C LYS A 369 5.09 -20.03 -1.64
N LEU A 370 5.67 -19.53 -0.57
CA LEU A 370 5.07 -19.48 0.75
C LEU A 370 5.24 -18.10 1.37
N VAL A 371 4.13 -17.48 1.75
CA VAL A 371 4.10 -16.22 2.48
C VAL A 371 3.64 -16.48 3.92
N ILE A 372 4.41 -16.00 4.90
CA ILE A 372 4.06 -16.11 6.32
C ILE A 372 3.86 -14.72 6.89
N ILE A 373 2.76 -14.52 7.64
CA ILE A 373 2.39 -13.27 8.31
C ILE A 373 2.28 -13.55 9.81
N ASP A 374 3.25 -13.07 10.62
CA ASP A 374 3.34 -13.32 12.05
C ASP A 374 3.58 -12.01 12.85
N SER A 375 2.61 -11.48 13.62
CA SER A 375 1.24 -11.92 13.69
C SER A 375 0.30 -10.90 13.03
N ILE A 376 -0.82 -11.40 12.52
CA ILE A 376 -1.84 -10.53 11.91
C ILE A 376 -2.51 -9.63 12.94
N ASN A 377 -2.57 -10.01 14.21
CA ASN A 377 -3.25 -9.22 15.25
C ASN A 377 -2.60 -7.85 15.43
N SER A 378 -1.28 -7.77 15.49
CA SER A 378 -0.55 -6.51 15.61
C SER A 378 -0.80 -5.59 14.41
N TYR A 379 -0.99 -6.17 13.23
CA TYR A 379 -1.39 -5.44 12.04
C TYR A 379 -2.85 -4.97 12.14
N LEU A 380 -3.77 -5.85 12.53
CA LEU A 380 -5.19 -5.56 12.69
C LEU A 380 -5.46 -4.49 13.76
N ASP A 381 -4.72 -4.52 14.88
CA ASP A 381 -4.91 -3.58 15.99
C ASP A 381 -4.60 -2.12 15.61
N VAL A 382 -3.58 -1.92 14.79
CA VAL A 382 -3.21 -0.57 14.30
C VAL A 382 -4.22 -0.05 13.28
N ILE A 383 -4.91 -0.95 12.57
CA ILE A 383 -5.79 -0.60 11.43
C ILE A 383 -7.27 -0.78 11.80
N ARG A 384 -7.62 -1.15 13.03
CA ARG A 384 -9.02 -1.37 13.48
C ARG A 384 -10.00 -0.23 13.16
N GLN A 385 -9.51 0.98 12.99
CA GLN A 385 -10.32 2.13 12.60
C GLN A 385 -10.73 2.13 11.12
N GLU A 386 -10.13 1.27 10.29
CA GLU A 386 -10.40 1.20 8.86
C GLU A 386 -11.42 0.10 8.53
N LYS A 387 -12.61 0.48 8.10
CA LYS A 387 -13.69 -0.46 7.69
C LYS A 387 -13.33 -1.35 6.48
N SER A 388 -12.20 -1.11 5.81
CA SER A 388 -11.81 -1.77 4.56
C SER A 388 -10.82 -2.92 4.73
N LEU A 389 -10.45 -3.29 5.95
CA LEU A 389 -9.36 -4.24 6.19
C LEU A 389 -9.67 -5.67 5.75
N LEU A 390 -10.85 -6.19 6.09
CA LEU A 390 -11.26 -7.54 5.69
C LEU A 390 -11.35 -7.71 4.17
N PRO A 391 -11.97 -6.79 3.42
CA PRO A 391 -11.90 -6.82 1.97
C PRO A 391 -10.48 -6.84 1.42
N GLN A 392 -9.56 -6.07 1.99
CA GLN A 392 -8.17 -6.05 1.55
C GLN A 392 -7.42 -7.36 1.82
N MET A 393 -7.65 -7.98 2.99
CA MET A 393 -7.08 -9.30 3.29
C MET A 393 -7.66 -10.39 2.40
N ASN A 394 -8.96 -10.35 2.13
CA ASN A 394 -9.60 -11.28 1.19
C ASN A 394 -9.01 -11.14 -0.22
N GLU A 395 -8.78 -9.90 -0.66
CA GLU A 395 -8.15 -9.62 -1.95
C GLU A 395 -6.71 -10.16 -2.01
N LEU A 396 -5.94 -9.98 -0.91
CA LEU A 396 -4.59 -10.53 -0.80
C LEU A 396 -4.58 -12.06 -0.88
N PHE A 397 -5.45 -12.75 -0.15
CA PHE A 397 -5.51 -14.23 -0.19
C PHE A 397 -5.99 -14.73 -1.56
N SER A 398 -6.93 -14.04 -2.17
CA SER A 398 -7.38 -14.35 -3.54
C SER A 398 -6.24 -14.19 -4.56
N TYR A 399 -5.45 -13.13 -4.43
CA TYR A 399 -4.25 -12.91 -5.24
C TYR A 399 -3.22 -14.03 -5.05
N LEU A 400 -2.87 -14.36 -3.79
CA LEU A 400 -1.91 -15.43 -3.49
C LEU A 400 -2.38 -16.77 -4.07
N SER A 401 -3.67 -17.07 -3.94
CA SER A 401 -4.27 -18.27 -4.53
C SER A 401 -4.17 -18.28 -6.05
N ASN A 402 -4.50 -17.18 -6.73
CA ASN A 402 -4.39 -17.04 -8.18
C ASN A 402 -2.94 -17.18 -8.69
N MET A 403 -1.97 -16.79 -7.85
CA MET A 403 -0.54 -16.92 -8.13
C MET A 403 0.03 -18.28 -7.72
N SER A 404 -0.81 -19.21 -7.22
CA SER A 404 -0.41 -20.50 -6.63
C SER A 404 0.60 -20.36 -5.49
N VAL A 405 0.48 -19.31 -4.68
CA VAL A 405 1.32 -19.05 -3.51
C VAL A 405 0.52 -19.39 -2.26
N SER A 406 1.05 -20.26 -1.43
CA SER A 406 0.41 -20.61 -0.15
C SER A 406 0.71 -19.54 0.90
N SER A 407 -0.21 -19.39 1.85
CA SER A 407 -0.02 -18.46 2.96
C SER A 407 -0.25 -19.11 4.32
N ILE A 408 0.56 -18.75 5.32
CA ILE A 408 0.36 -19.09 6.72
C ILE A 408 0.24 -17.78 7.49
N VAL A 409 -0.88 -17.64 8.20
CA VAL A 409 -1.19 -16.45 8.99
C VAL A 409 -1.28 -16.83 10.45
N VAL A 410 -0.44 -16.22 11.27
CA VAL A 410 -0.44 -16.44 12.73
C VAL A 410 -1.36 -15.42 13.38
N GLY A 411 -2.30 -15.91 14.19
CA GLY A 411 -3.24 -15.08 14.94
C GLY A 411 -3.31 -15.44 16.42
N ALA A 412 -3.55 -14.45 17.26
CA ALA A 412 -3.92 -14.70 18.65
C ALA A 412 -5.44 -14.96 18.73
N HIS A 413 -5.85 -16.01 19.39
CA HIS A 413 -7.24 -16.25 19.72
C HIS A 413 -7.42 -16.00 21.22
N SER A 414 -8.37 -15.16 21.60
CA SER A 414 -8.79 -15.04 22.99
C SER A 414 -9.76 -16.17 23.29
N GLN A 415 -9.22 -17.19 23.95
CA GLN A 415 -9.92 -18.11 24.86
C GLN A 415 -11.30 -18.65 24.48
N THR A 416 -11.39 -19.97 24.59
CA THR A 416 -12.57 -20.85 24.51
C THR A 416 -13.12 -21.06 23.09
N LEU A 417 -13.29 -22.33 22.76
CA LEU A 417 -14.23 -22.82 21.73
C LEU A 417 -15.67 -22.41 22.10
N ASP A 418 -15.84 -21.19 22.59
CA ASP A 418 -17.16 -20.62 22.82
C ASP A 418 -17.72 -20.23 21.45
N THR A 419 -18.45 -21.16 20.86
CA THR A 419 -19.17 -21.00 19.59
C THR A 419 -20.18 -19.85 19.60
N SER A 420 -20.33 -19.14 20.73
CA SER A 420 -21.23 -17.99 20.91
C SER A 420 -20.58 -16.66 20.52
N LYS A 421 -19.24 -16.57 20.38
CA LYS A 421 -18.55 -15.38 19.88
C LYS A 421 -18.29 -15.52 18.37
N GLU A 422 -18.57 -14.45 17.63
CA GLU A 422 -18.31 -14.40 16.18
C GLU A 422 -16.89 -14.87 15.88
N PRO A 423 -16.71 -15.83 14.94
CA PRO A 423 -15.39 -16.27 14.53
C PRO A 423 -14.61 -15.07 14.02
N ASP A 424 -13.31 -14.98 14.36
CA ASP A 424 -12.45 -13.93 13.82
C ASP A 424 -12.65 -13.87 12.31
N ALA A 425 -12.98 -12.69 11.83
CA ALA A 425 -13.41 -12.53 10.45
C ALA A 425 -12.38 -13.06 9.43
N VAL A 426 -11.08 -13.13 9.79
CA VAL A 426 -10.02 -13.73 8.98
C VAL A 426 -10.16 -15.27 8.91
N SER A 427 -10.66 -15.93 9.97
CA SER A 427 -10.86 -17.39 9.97
C SER A 427 -11.92 -17.86 8.97
N ILE A 428 -12.86 -16.97 8.61
CA ILE A 428 -13.90 -17.25 7.62
C ILE A 428 -13.30 -17.38 6.22
N ILE A 429 -12.32 -16.55 5.88
CA ILE A 429 -11.73 -16.46 4.54
C ILE A 429 -10.58 -17.42 4.31
N THR A 430 -10.00 -18.05 5.37
CA THR A 430 -8.91 -19.00 5.23
C THR A 430 -9.40 -20.43 4.91
N ASP A 431 -8.57 -21.21 4.22
CA ASP A 431 -8.89 -22.58 3.80
C ASP A 431 -8.65 -23.61 4.91
N ASN A 432 -7.56 -23.44 5.65
CA ASN A 432 -7.17 -24.34 6.72
C ASN A 432 -7.06 -23.59 8.03
N ILE A 433 -7.38 -24.23 9.16
CA ILE A 433 -7.25 -23.66 10.50
C ILE A 433 -6.60 -24.71 11.41
N PHE A 434 -5.41 -24.36 11.91
CA PHE A 434 -4.73 -25.07 12.99
C PHE A 434 -4.99 -24.32 14.31
N SER A 435 -5.44 -25.04 15.33
CA SER A 435 -5.69 -24.48 16.65
C SER A 435 -4.75 -25.08 17.67
N LEU A 436 -4.00 -24.20 18.33
CA LEU A 436 -3.10 -24.55 19.42
C LEU A 436 -3.70 -24.07 20.72
N ARG A 437 -3.59 -24.89 21.76
CA ARG A 437 -4.14 -24.57 23.09
C ARG A 437 -3.29 -25.12 24.21
N TYR A 438 -3.47 -24.58 25.41
CA TYR A 438 -2.97 -25.18 26.65
C TYR A 438 -4.03 -26.10 27.24
N TYR A 439 -3.58 -27.16 27.92
CA TYR A 439 -4.41 -28.02 28.72
C TYR A 439 -3.61 -28.49 29.96
N GLU A 440 -4.31 -28.91 31.01
CA GLU A 440 -3.69 -29.43 32.23
C GLU A 440 -3.78 -30.96 32.26
N ARG A 441 -2.67 -31.59 32.61
CA ARG A 441 -2.57 -33.01 32.88
C ARG A 441 -1.71 -33.20 34.13
N ASP A 442 -2.22 -33.83 35.16
CA ASP A 442 -1.48 -34.10 36.38
C ASP A 442 -0.82 -32.85 37.00
N HIS A 443 -1.52 -31.73 37.02
CA HIS A 443 -1.02 -30.42 37.47
C HIS A 443 0.16 -29.84 36.63
N VAL A 444 0.34 -30.33 35.43
CA VAL A 444 1.34 -29.83 34.46
C VAL A 444 0.63 -29.15 33.31
N VAL A 445 1.08 -27.95 32.96
CA VAL A 445 0.57 -27.22 31.77
C VAL A 445 1.19 -27.82 30.53
N CYS A 446 0.37 -28.44 29.72
CA CYS A 446 0.73 -29.05 28.44
C CYS A 446 0.19 -28.24 27.26
N LYS A 447 0.69 -28.52 26.08
CA LYS A 447 0.24 -27.90 24.83
C LYS A 447 -0.39 -28.93 23.91
N ALA A 448 -1.41 -28.52 23.17
CA ALA A 448 -2.09 -29.37 22.21
C ALA A 448 -2.32 -28.66 20.89
N LEU A 449 -2.43 -29.43 19.82
CA LEU A 449 -2.72 -29.02 18.45
C LEU A 449 -3.88 -29.82 17.90
N CYS A 450 -4.76 -29.16 17.15
CA CYS A 450 -5.76 -29.84 16.31
C CYS A 450 -5.98 -29.05 15.01
N VAL A 451 -6.48 -29.72 13.98
CA VAL A 451 -6.92 -29.13 12.73
C VAL A 451 -8.44 -28.96 12.78
N LEU A 452 -8.90 -27.71 12.85
CA LEU A 452 -10.33 -27.38 12.97
C LEU A 452 -11.02 -27.35 11.61
N LYS A 453 -10.29 -26.97 10.56
CA LYS A 453 -10.84 -26.80 9.21
C LYS A 453 -9.81 -27.15 8.16
N LYS A 454 -10.24 -27.85 7.14
CA LYS A 454 -9.53 -28.05 5.88
C LYS A 454 -10.55 -28.08 4.74
N ARG A 455 -10.46 -27.12 3.80
CA ARG A 455 -11.40 -27.06 2.68
C ARG A 455 -11.12 -28.10 1.61
N GLN A 456 -9.86 -28.46 1.43
CA GLN A 456 -9.43 -29.35 0.35
C GLN A 456 -8.94 -30.68 0.95
N GLY A 457 -9.79 -31.69 0.89
CA GLY A 457 -9.47 -33.04 1.36
C GLY A 457 -9.84 -33.31 2.83
N PRO A 458 -9.71 -34.58 3.26
CA PRO A 458 -9.96 -34.98 4.64
C PRO A 458 -8.82 -34.54 5.56
N HIS A 459 -9.07 -34.44 6.84
CA HIS A 459 -8.09 -34.28 7.90
C HIS A 459 -8.51 -35.08 9.13
N VAL A 460 -7.59 -35.25 10.09
CA VAL A 460 -7.85 -35.99 11.29
C VAL A 460 -8.42 -35.06 12.37
N HIS A 461 -9.59 -35.44 12.92
CA HIS A 461 -10.29 -34.64 13.95
C HIS A 461 -9.82 -35.00 15.36
N GLU A 462 -8.51 -35.17 15.56
CA GLU A 462 -7.95 -35.49 16.86
C GLU A 462 -7.23 -34.26 17.45
N ILE A 463 -7.27 -34.18 18.76
CA ILE A 463 -6.44 -33.25 19.51
C ILE A 463 -5.21 -34.02 19.93
N ARG A 464 -4.05 -33.57 19.50
CA ARG A 464 -2.75 -34.20 19.78
C ARG A 464 -1.91 -33.32 20.68
N GLU A 465 -1.14 -33.93 21.56
CA GLU A 465 -0.14 -33.26 22.34
C GLU A 465 0.93 -32.62 21.46
N LEU A 466 1.32 -31.39 21.82
CA LEU A 466 2.35 -30.61 21.12
C LEU A 466 3.52 -30.38 22.07
N GLU A 467 4.66 -30.95 21.76
CA GLU A 467 5.91 -30.74 22.48
C GLU A 467 6.83 -29.81 21.68
N LEU A 468 7.39 -28.82 22.35
CA LEU A 468 8.46 -27.96 21.80
C LEU A 468 9.76 -28.41 22.45
N THR A 469 10.64 -29.01 21.67
CA THR A 469 11.95 -29.53 22.11
C THR A 469 13.08 -28.73 21.47
N ASP A 470 14.30 -28.95 21.92
CA ASP A 470 15.49 -28.36 21.32
C ASP A 470 15.69 -28.81 19.84
N ASP A 471 15.14 -29.97 19.49
CA ASP A 471 15.17 -30.51 18.12
C ASP A 471 13.96 -30.06 17.24
N GLY A 472 13.09 -29.18 17.76
CA GLY A 472 11.92 -28.66 17.06
C GLY A 472 10.57 -29.15 17.63
N ILE A 473 9.57 -29.27 16.75
CA ILE A 473 8.20 -29.67 17.11
C ILE A 473 8.06 -31.19 17.09
N ARG A 474 7.41 -31.74 18.11
CA ARG A 474 7.01 -33.14 18.17
C ARG A 474 5.51 -33.24 18.43
N ILE A 475 4.82 -34.06 17.66
CA ILE A 475 3.40 -34.38 17.87
C ILE A 475 3.30 -35.67 18.64
N GLY A 476 2.74 -35.59 19.83
CA GLY A 476 2.61 -36.70 20.78
C GLY A 476 1.29 -37.45 20.64
N ALA A 477 0.89 -38.09 21.75
CA ALA A 477 -0.32 -38.90 21.86
C ALA A 477 -1.60 -38.04 21.70
N ARG A 478 -2.72 -38.72 21.53
CA ARG A 478 -4.05 -38.11 21.61
C ARG A 478 -4.33 -37.62 23.01
N VAL A 479 -4.81 -36.39 23.16
CA VAL A 479 -5.26 -35.82 24.44
C VAL A 479 -6.51 -36.56 24.90
N SER A 480 -6.54 -36.98 26.16
CA SER A 480 -7.65 -37.74 26.73
C SER A 480 -8.82 -36.82 27.08
N SER A 481 -10.03 -37.39 27.17
CA SER A 481 -11.22 -36.66 27.60
C SER A 481 -11.22 -36.29 29.09
N GLN A 482 -10.21 -36.76 29.83
CA GLN A 482 -10.04 -36.47 31.27
C GLN A 482 -9.12 -35.26 31.51
N ASP A 483 -8.44 -34.77 30.43
CA ASP A 483 -7.55 -33.62 30.52
C ASP A 483 -8.40 -32.32 30.45
N ASP A 484 -8.24 -31.45 31.44
CA ASP A 484 -8.99 -30.19 31.52
C ASP A 484 -8.44 -29.12 30.59
N ASP A 485 -9.33 -28.43 29.86
CA ASP A 485 -8.97 -27.30 29.01
C ASP A 485 -8.71 -26.07 29.91
N ILE A 486 -7.45 -25.62 29.99
CA ILE A 486 -7.11 -24.41 30.74
C ILE A 486 -7.54 -23.20 29.96
N GLY A 487 -8.62 -22.56 30.36
CA GLY A 487 -8.91 -21.20 29.92
C GLY A 487 -7.79 -20.26 30.41
N VAL A 488 -7.19 -19.45 29.52
CA VAL A 488 -6.05 -18.51 29.79
C VAL A 488 -6.36 -17.51 30.92
N ALA A 489 -7.61 -17.40 31.38
CA ALA A 489 -7.99 -16.63 32.58
C ALA A 489 -7.28 -17.11 33.87
N ALA A 490 -6.79 -18.34 33.90
CA ALA A 490 -6.11 -18.88 35.06
C ALA A 490 -4.58 -18.62 35.10
N LEU A 491 -3.97 -18.16 34.00
CA LEU A 491 -2.52 -17.92 33.88
C LEU A 491 -2.13 -16.43 34.02
N GLY A 492 -3.06 -15.54 34.32
CA GLY A 492 -2.88 -14.09 34.42
C GLY A 492 -3.33 -13.47 35.72
N ALA A 493 -3.25 -14.20 36.85
CA ALA A 493 -3.46 -13.66 38.18
C ALA A 493 -2.12 -13.47 38.91
#